data_dfc0d9a326d21303a3afa6d8910aecac
#
_entry.id   dfc0d9a326d21303a3afa6d8910aecac
#
_cell.length_a   1.000
_cell.length_b   1.000
_cell.length_c   1.000
_cell.angle_alpha   90.00
_cell.angle_beta   90.00
_cell.angle_gamma   90.00
#
_symmetry.space_group_name_H-M   'P 1'
#
loop_
_entity.id
_entity.type
_entity.pdbx_description
1 polymer ?
#
loop_
_entity_poly.entity_id
_entity_poly.type
_entity_poly.pdbx_seq_one_letter_code
_entity_poly.pdbx_strand_id
1 'polypeptide(L)'
;MADSSYCFPVSDNELVLRLRTAKNDIKDVSVLYESKYIIGGCQKKQNMEKQFSDSLYDYYVTKLLLTDTRVGYVFYINDGKDKYYYSEDGLTETYDFKQGFYNFFQYPYINPVDVMSKVDWMGKACFYQIFVDRFKQGIAHKGISYINCEWGDIPSPFTHAGGDLKGITEKLDYIKSLGCNVIYLTPVFKSKSNHKYDISDYYEIDEQFGTNEDLHELVETAHGKNMKIVLDAVFNHCSEDIMQFRDVCEKGKNSKYYNWFIIHGDSVNADRDNYEIFGGCKYMPKWNTGNESAAEYLINIAVHYLKAYDIDGWRLDVSDEVSHAFWREFRKAVKKCRKDAIILGENWHNAYSNLRGDQFDGIMNYSFTKACLDYFAYDKFTAGKFSDRLNEILMRNTDIVNYMTVSYTHLRAHET
;
A
#
# COMPACT_ATOMS: atom_id res chain seq x y z
N MET A 1 -23.36 0.35 0.87
CA MET A 1 -22.80 1.71 0.78
C MET A 1 -21.90 1.77 -0.44
N ALA A 2 -22.20 2.70 -1.35
CA ALA A 2 -21.34 2.93 -2.51
C ALA A 2 -19.89 3.16 -2.05
N ASP A 3 -18.93 2.77 -2.87
CA ASP A 3 -17.53 3.00 -2.63
C ASP A 3 -17.02 2.39 -1.31
N SER A 4 -17.40 1.14 -1.11
CA SER A 4 -16.99 0.33 0.03
C SER A 4 -16.55 -1.06 -0.44
N SER A 5 -15.96 -1.87 0.41
CA SER A 5 -15.64 -3.28 0.10
C SER A 5 -16.88 -4.13 -0.26
N TYR A 6 -18.10 -3.59 -0.08
CA TYR A 6 -19.35 -4.23 -0.44
C TYR A 6 -19.99 -3.72 -1.74
N CYS A 7 -19.54 -2.58 -2.26
CA CYS A 7 -20.07 -2.00 -3.50
C CYS A 7 -19.00 -1.12 -4.14
N PHE A 8 -18.33 -1.62 -5.18
CA PHE A 8 -17.19 -0.96 -5.83
C PHE A 8 -17.07 -1.31 -7.30
N PRO A 9 -16.61 -0.36 -8.15
CA PRO A 9 -16.36 -0.62 -9.56
C PRO A 9 -15.04 -1.36 -9.76
N VAL A 10 -14.98 -2.22 -10.79
CA VAL A 10 -13.76 -2.93 -11.22
C VAL A 10 -13.36 -2.58 -12.64
N SER A 11 -14.24 -1.91 -13.38
CA SER A 11 -13.98 -1.30 -14.68
C SER A 11 -14.97 -0.15 -14.89
N ASP A 12 -14.89 0.51 -16.04
CA ASP A 12 -15.76 1.65 -16.38
C ASP A 12 -17.25 1.30 -16.39
N ASN A 13 -17.60 0.01 -16.51
CA ASN A 13 -18.97 -0.47 -16.61
C ASN A 13 -19.26 -1.76 -15.83
N GLU A 14 -18.35 -2.19 -14.97
CA GLU A 14 -18.57 -3.35 -14.10
C GLU A 14 -18.58 -2.94 -12.62
N LEU A 15 -19.62 -3.36 -11.91
CA LEU A 15 -19.82 -3.10 -10.48
C LEU A 15 -19.89 -4.42 -9.72
N VAL A 16 -19.07 -4.58 -8.69
CA VAL A 16 -19.13 -5.70 -7.76
C VAL A 16 -20.02 -5.33 -6.60
N LEU A 17 -20.97 -6.21 -6.29
CA LEU A 17 -21.83 -6.12 -5.11
C LEU A 17 -21.58 -7.34 -4.21
N ARG A 18 -21.49 -7.09 -2.92
CA ARG A 18 -21.35 -8.09 -1.86
C ARG A 18 -22.43 -7.95 -0.84
N LEU A 19 -22.89 -9.07 -0.29
CA LEU A 19 -23.83 -9.13 0.83
C LEU A 19 -23.30 -10.11 1.87
N ARG A 20 -23.38 -9.74 3.14
CA ARG A 20 -23.09 -10.63 4.26
C ARG A 20 -24.37 -10.88 5.06
N THR A 21 -24.66 -12.14 5.34
CA THR A 21 -25.81 -12.56 6.15
C THR A 21 -25.34 -13.41 7.33
N ALA A 22 -26.22 -13.68 8.27
CA ALA A 22 -25.94 -14.72 9.25
C ALA A 22 -25.75 -16.08 8.55
N LYS A 23 -24.94 -16.94 9.14
CA LYS A 23 -24.64 -18.25 8.57
C LYS A 23 -25.89 -19.14 8.45
N ASN A 24 -26.09 -19.70 7.27
CA ASN A 24 -27.25 -20.54 6.95
C ASN A 24 -28.62 -19.87 7.14
N ASP A 25 -28.68 -18.55 7.15
CA ASP A 25 -29.90 -17.78 7.38
C ASP A 25 -30.74 -17.63 6.11
N ILE A 26 -30.10 -17.58 4.94
CA ILE A 26 -30.79 -17.43 3.67
C ILE A 26 -30.50 -18.60 2.72
N LYS A 27 -31.50 -18.92 1.90
CA LYS A 27 -31.40 -19.96 0.88
C LYS A 27 -30.75 -19.44 -0.40
N ASP A 28 -31.22 -18.28 -0.89
CA ASP A 28 -30.69 -17.61 -2.07
C ASP A 28 -30.93 -16.10 -2.00
N VAL A 29 -30.12 -15.36 -2.75
CA VAL A 29 -30.23 -13.93 -2.90
C VAL A 29 -29.95 -13.50 -4.33
N SER A 30 -30.69 -12.47 -4.77
CA SER A 30 -30.50 -11.82 -6.05
C SER A 30 -30.44 -10.31 -5.87
N VAL A 31 -29.86 -9.62 -6.84
CA VAL A 31 -29.93 -8.16 -6.96
C VAL A 31 -30.93 -7.83 -8.04
N LEU A 32 -31.87 -6.93 -7.72
CA LEU A 32 -32.74 -6.30 -8.69
C LEU A 32 -32.18 -4.90 -8.95
N TYR A 33 -31.82 -4.60 -10.20
CA TYR A 33 -31.12 -3.38 -10.53
C TYR A 33 -31.51 -2.82 -11.89
N GLU A 34 -31.37 -1.52 -12.04
CA GLU A 34 -31.47 -0.79 -13.32
C GLU A 34 -30.82 0.60 -13.16
N SER A 35 -30.78 1.38 -14.23
CA SER A 35 -30.42 2.79 -14.13
C SER A 35 -31.29 3.48 -13.06
N LYS A 36 -30.66 4.24 -12.17
CA LYS A 36 -31.39 4.94 -11.09
C LYS A 36 -32.42 5.94 -11.59
N TYR A 37 -32.40 6.28 -12.86
CA TYR A 37 -33.37 7.17 -13.50
C TYR A 37 -34.56 6.43 -14.17
N ILE A 38 -34.50 5.10 -14.25
CA ILE A 38 -35.61 4.28 -14.74
C ILE A 38 -36.48 3.87 -13.57
N ILE A 39 -37.52 4.66 -13.31
CA ILE A 39 -38.46 4.45 -12.22
C ILE A 39 -39.60 3.59 -12.69
N GLY A 40 -39.87 2.47 -12.01
CA GLY A 40 -41.01 1.60 -12.29
C GLY A 40 -40.91 0.83 -13.59
N GLY A 41 -39.70 0.65 -14.12
CA GLY A 41 -39.44 -0.21 -15.26
C GLY A 41 -39.25 -1.68 -14.89
N CYS A 42 -38.85 -2.49 -15.87
CA CYS A 42 -38.45 -3.87 -15.62
C CYS A 42 -37.03 -3.86 -15.07
N GLN A 43 -36.85 -4.05 -13.77
CA GLN A 43 -35.55 -4.26 -13.17
C GLN A 43 -34.95 -5.56 -13.68
N LYS A 44 -33.66 -5.51 -14.00
CA LYS A 44 -32.86 -6.70 -14.28
C LYS A 44 -32.67 -7.46 -12.97
N LYS A 45 -32.63 -8.78 -13.04
CA LYS A 45 -32.36 -9.67 -11.92
C LYS A 45 -31.04 -10.41 -12.14
N GLN A 46 -30.12 -10.30 -11.18
CA GLN A 46 -28.87 -11.02 -11.17
C GLN A 46 -28.73 -11.82 -9.87
N ASN A 47 -28.54 -13.14 -9.97
CA ASN A 47 -28.30 -13.98 -8.81
C ASN A 47 -26.91 -13.67 -8.20
N MET A 48 -26.85 -13.79 -6.88
CA MET A 48 -25.58 -13.72 -6.16
C MET A 48 -25.12 -15.13 -5.81
N GLU A 49 -23.81 -15.36 -5.90
CA GLU A 49 -23.19 -16.63 -5.55
C GLU A 49 -22.63 -16.54 -4.12
N LYS A 50 -22.86 -17.60 -3.32
CA LYS A 50 -22.21 -17.75 -2.02
C LYS A 50 -20.75 -18.07 -2.26
N GLN A 51 -19.87 -17.11 -1.97
CA GLN A 51 -18.44 -17.23 -2.21
C GLN A 51 -17.73 -18.01 -1.10
N PHE A 52 -18.09 -17.75 0.17
CA PHE A 52 -17.60 -18.53 1.30
C PHE A 52 -18.48 -18.32 2.54
N SER A 53 -18.21 -19.11 3.59
CA SER A 53 -18.79 -18.96 4.91
C SER A 53 -17.67 -18.98 5.95
N ASP A 54 -17.77 -18.15 6.95
CA ASP A 54 -16.97 -18.27 8.17
C ASP A 54 -17.78 -18.92 9.32
N SER A 55 -17.35 -18.76 10.56
CA SER A 55 -18.07 -19.34 11.71
C SER A 55 -19.44 -18.69 11.96
N LEU A 56 -19.65 -17.43 11.55
CA LEU A 56 -20.80 -16.60 11.89
C LEU A 56 -21.63 -16.18 10.67
N TYR A 57 -20.99 -16.08 9.48
CA TYR A 57 -21.58 -15.42 8.33
C TYR A 57 -21.43 -16.20 7.04
N ASP A 58 -22.38 -15.97 6.12
CA ASP A 58 -22.29 -16.32 4.70
C ASP A 58 -22.07 -15.05 3.87
N TYR A 59 -21.20 -15.16 2.86
CA TYR A 59 -20.82 -14.05 1.99
C TYR A 59 -21.21 -14.33 0.55
N TYR A 60 -22.04 -13.46 0.01
CA TYR A 60 -22.55 -13.52 -1.35
C TYR A 60 -21.96 -12.42 -2.20
N VAL A 61 -21.65 -12.73 -3.45
CA VAL A 61 -21.03 -11.80 -4.40
C VAL A 61 -21.71 -11.91 -5.76
N THR A 62 -21.82 -10.81 -6.44
CA THR A 62 -22.15 -10.75 -7.88
C THR A 62 -21.39 -9.62 -8.55
N LYS A 63 -21.22 -9.74 -9.87
CA LYS A 63 -20.68 -8.69 -10.71
C LYS A 63 -21.75 -8.29 -11.72
N LEU A 64 -22.10 -7.02 -11.74
CA LEU A 64 -23.06 -6.43 -12.66
C LEU A 64 -22.30 -5.83 -13.86
N LEU A 65 -22.70 -6.21 -15.06
CA LEU A 65 -22.30 -5.52 -16.28
C LEU A 65 -23.35 -4.45 -16.61
N LEU A 66 -22.96 -3.20 -16.53
CA LEU A 66 -23.87 -2.06 -16.62
C LEU A 66 -23.89 -1.46 -18.02
N THR A 67 -25.09 -1.13 -18.51
CA THR A 67 -25.28 -0.32 -19.72
C THR A 67 -25.35 1.17 -19.41
N ASP A 68 -25.88 1.51 -18.23
CA ASP A 68 -25.79 2.85 -17.61
C ASP A 68 -25.03 2.71 -16.29
N THR A 69 -23.99 3.48 -16.12
CA THR A 69 -23.10 3.44 -14.95
C THR A 69 -23.69 4.13 -13.71
N ARG A 70 -24.95 4.54 -13.78
CA ARG A 70 -25.74 5.13 -12.68
C ARG A 70 -26.76 4.11 -12.22
N VAL A 71 -26.40 3.26 -11.28
CA VAL A 71 -27.23 2.13 -10.89
C VAL A 71 -27.95 2.36 -9.57
N GLY A 72 -29.25 2.04 -9.56
CA GLY A 72 -30.05 1.81 -8.36
C GLY A 72 -30.30 0.31 -8.20
N TYR A 73 -30.25 -0.21 -6.98
CA TYR A 73 -30.47 -1.64 -6.73
C TYR A 73 -31.06 -1.93 -5.36
N VAL A 74 -31.73 -3.08 -5.25
CA VAL A 74 -32.17 -3.67 -3.98
C VAL A 74 -31.80 -5.15 -3.98
N PHE A 75 -31.56 -5.72 -2.81
CA PHE A 75 -31.39 -7.15 -2.68
C PHE A 75 -32.76 -7.82 -2.52
N TYR A 76 -32.95 -8.93 -3.20
CA TYR A 76 -34.10 -9.79 -3.09
C TYR A 76 -33.67 -11.11 -2.47
N ILE A 77 -34.11 -11.33 -1.23
CA ILE A 77 -33.65 -12.39 -0.34
C ILE A 77 -34.74 -13.41 -0.16
N ASN A 78 -34.38 -14.69 -0.21
CA ASN A 78 -35.25 -15.83 0.08
C ASN A 78 -34.64 -16.62 1.24
N ASP A 79 -35.31 -16.72 2.39
CA ASP A 79 -34.84 -17.48 3.55
C ASP A 79 -35.25 -18.96 3.52
N GLY A 80 -36.02 -19.35 2.49
CA GLY A 80 -36.59 -20.68 2.33
C GLY A 80 -38.03 -20.84 2.79
N LYS A 81 -38.59 -19.82 3.48
CA LYS A 81 -39.99 -19.69 3.89
C LYS A 81 -40.64 -18.51 3.22
N ASP A 82 -40.02 -17.33 3.43
CA ASP A 82 -40.50 -16.04 3.00
C ASP A 82 -39.48 -15.34 2.10
N LYS A 83 -39.89 -14.27 1.49
CA LYS A 83 -39.11 -13.44 0.58
C LYS A 83 -39.12 -12.01 1.01
N TYR A 84 -37.96 -11.36 0.96
CA TYR A 84 -37.79 -10.00 1.44
C TYR A 84 -37.01 -9.17 0.43
N TYR A 85 -37.26 -7.86 0.47
CA TYR A 85 -36.45 -6.86 -0.18
C TYR A 85 -35.60 -6.16 0.87
N TYR A 86 -34.30 -5.99 0.59
CA TYR A 86 -33.40 -5.24 1.45
C TYR A 86 -32.93 -3.98 0.71
N SER A 87 -33.29 -2.84 1.28
CA SER A 87 -33.02 -1.49 0.76
C SER A 87 -32.42 -0.59 1.86
N GLU A 88 -32.30 0.71 1.61
CA GLU A 88 -31.90 1.70 2.64
C GLU A 88 -32.84 1.72 3.85
N ASP A 89 -34.11 1.38 3.67
CA ASP A 89 -35.12 1.30 4.75
C ASP A 89 -35.06 -0.04 5.52
N GLY A 90 -34.11 -0.93 5.20
CA GLY A 90 -33.99 -2.24 5.82
C GLY A 90 -34.76 -3.33 5.07
N LEU A 91 -35.23 -4.36 5.80
CA LEU A 91 -35.94 -5.52 5.26
C LEU A 91 -37.44 -5.23 5.19
N THR A 92 -38.06 -5.49 4.02
CA THR A 92 -39.48 -5.36 3.78
C THR A 92 -40.02 -6.56 2.99
N GLU A 93 -41.30 -6.93 3.19
CA GLU A 93 -41.96 -8.02 2.43
C GLU A 93 -42.33 -7.60 1.01
N THR A 94 -42.49 -6.31 0.79
CA THR A 94 -42.83 -5.73 -0.52
C THR A 94 -41.93 -4.56 -0.83
N TYR A 95 -41.72 -4.30 -2.12
CA TYR A 95 -40.94 -3.15 -2.60
C TYR A 95 -41.63 -2.57 -3.86
N ASP A 96 -42.03 -1.31 -3.78
CA ASP A 96 -42.61 -0.60 -4.91
C ASP A 96 -41.58 0.22 -5.65
N PHE A 97 -41.09 -0.31 -6.77
CA PHE A 97 -40.11 0.35 -7.61
C PHE A 97 -40.56 1.69 -8.20
N LYS A 98 -41.90 1.95 -8.26
CA LYS A 98 -42.45 3.23 -8.72
C LYS A 98 -42.37 4.30 -7.66
N GLN A 99 -42.46 3.92 -6.39
CA GLN A 99 -42.43 4.81 -5.23
C GLN A 99 -41.12 4.75 -4.47
N GLY A 100 -40.27 3.72 -4.70
CA GLY A 100 -39.00 3.50 -4.06
C GLY A 100 -37.90 4.48 -4.46
N PHE A 101 -38.25 5.69 -4.84
CA PHE A 101 -37.37 6.67 -5.45
C PHE A 101 -36.20 7.08 -4.59
N TYR A 102 -36.27 6.99 -3.26
CA TYR A 102 -35.26 7.47 -2.31
C TYR A 102 -34.69 6.38 -1.42
N ASN A 103 -35.14 5.15 -1.49
CA ASN A 103 -34.80 4.11 -0.54
C ASN A 103 -34.07 2.89 -1.15
N PHE A 104 -33.77 2.88 -2.44
CA PHE A 104 -32.88 1.88 -3.03
C PHE A 104 -31.43 2.20 -2.72
N PHE A 105 -30.58 1.18 -2.65
CA PHE A 105 -29.13 1.37 -2.68
C PHE A 105 -28.72 1.88 -4.05
N GLN A 106 -27.68 2.70 -4.11
CA GLN A 106 -27.20 3.19 -5.39
C GLN A 106 -25.66 3.23 -5.48
N TYR A 107 -25.16 3.06 -6.69
CA TYR A 107 -23.87 3.60 -7.11
C TYR A 107 -24.16 4.81 -8.01
N PRO A 108 -23.90 6.04 -7.55
CA PRO A 108 -24.39 7.24 -8.21
C PRO A 108 -23.90 7.42 -9.64
N TYR A 109 -22.63 7.08 -9.89
CA TYR A 109 -21.98 7.14 -11.19
C TYR A 109 -20.60 6.48 -11.09
N ILE A 110 -20.27 5.57 -12.00
CA ILE A 110 -18.88 5.06 -12.14
C ILE A 110 -18.10 6.10 -12.92
N ASN A 111 -17.24 6.82 -12.22
CA ASN A 111 -16.31 7.75 -12.85
C ASN A 111 -15.01 6.99 -13.20
N PRO A 112 -14.57 6.97 -14.47
CA PRO A 112 -13.38 6.22 -14.89
C PRO A 112 -12.10 6.58 -14.12
N VAL A 113 -12.00 7.81 -13.59
CA VAL A 113 -10.83 8.22 -12.77
C VAL A 113 -10.80 7.61 -11.39
N ASP A 114 -11.95 7.15 -10.88
CA ASP A 114 -12.07 6.50 -9.58
C ASP A 114 -11.93 4.97 -9.68
N VAL A 115 -11.88 4.44 -10.92
CA VAL A 115 -11.61 3.02 -11.17
C VAL A 115 -10.10 2.78 -11.10
N MET A 116 -9.71 1.83 -10.26
CA MET A 116 -8.31 1.50 -10.06
C MET A 116 -7.68 0.97 -11.37
N SER A 117 -6.67 1.68 -11.87
CA SER A 117 -5.87 1.20 -13.00
C SER A 117 -4.88 0.12 -12.49
N LYS A 118 -4.88 -1.03 -13.15
CA LYS A 118 -3.92 -2.10 -12.85
C LYS A 118 -2.59 -1.80 -13.53
N VAL A 119 -1.50 -2.07 -12.82
CA VAL A 119 -0.17 -2.12 -13.41
C VAL A 119 0.05 -3.55 -13.92
N ASP A 120 0.16 -3.73 -15.23
CA ASP A 120 0.11 -5.05 -15.90
C ASP A 120 1.15 -6.05 -15.36
N TRP A 121 2.36 -5.58 -15.07
CA TRP A 121 3.41 -6.46 -14.58
C TRP A 121 3.24 -6.87 -13.11
N MET A 122 2.47 -6.11 -12.31
CA MET A 122 2.28 -6.36 -10.89
C MET A 122 1.64 -7.72 -10.60
N GLY A 123 0.69 -8.17 -11.43
CA GLY A 123 0.04 -9.47 -11.28
C GLY A 123 0.95 -10.69 -11.48
N LYS A 124 2.17 -10.47 -12.04
CA LYS A 124 3.19 -11.51 -12.27
C LYS A 124 4.47 -11.24 -11.47
N ALA A 125 4.44 -10.26 -10.55
CA ALA A 125 5.60 -9.85 -9.79
C ALA A 125 5.87 -10.82 -8.64
N CYS A 126 7.10 -11.27 -8.55
CA CYS A 126 7.66 -11.94 -7.38
C CYS A 126 8.78 -11.06 -6.82
N PHE A 127 8.55 -10.50 -5.65
CA PHE A 127 9.45 -9.53 -5.04
C PHE A 127 10.51 -10.23 -4.19
N TYR A 128 11.74 -9.73 -4.30
CA TYR A 128 12.82 -10.03 -3.38
C TYR A 128 13.21 -8.74 -2.63
N GLN A 129 12.90 -8.68 -1.35
CA GLN A 129 13.28 -7.55 -0.51
C GLN A 129 14.74 -7.69 -0.06
N ILE A 130 15.49 -6.60 -0.15
CA ILE A 130 16.90 -6.55 0.25
C ILE A 130 17.10 -5.46 1.30
N PHE A 131 17.58 -5.87 2.48
CA PHE A 131 18.22 -4.98 3.44
C PHE A 131 19.68 -4.85 3.00
N VAL A 132 20.04 -3.71 2.38
CA VAL A 132 21.26 -3.58 1.57
C VAL A 132 22.52 -3.89 2.37
N ASP A 133 22.67 -3.31 3.57
CA ASP A 133 23.83 -3.56 4.43
C ASP A 133 24.11 -5.06 4.69
N ARG A 134 23.03 -5.87 4.73
CA ARG A 134 23.09 -7.28 5.14
C ARG A 134 23.06 -8.28 3.98
N PHE A 135 23.12 -7.83 2.73
CA PHE A 135 22.95 -8.72 1.59
C PHE A 135 24.28 -9.25 1.05
N LYS A 136 25.11 -8.41 0.45
CA LYS A 136 26.40 -8.77 -0.09
C LYS A 136 27.29 -7.56 -0.30
N GLN A 137 28.54 -7.63 0.12
CA GLN A 137 29.58 -6.69 -0.22
C GLN A 137 30.11 -6.96 -1.64
N GLY A 138 30.08 -5.95 -2.50
CA GLY A 138 30.62 -6.01 -3.87
C GLY A 138 31.81 -5.07 -4.06
N ILE A 139 31.82 -3.92 -3.37
CA ILE A 139 32.93 -2.96 -3.44
C ILE A 139 34.06 -3.46 -2.55
N ALA A 140 35.13 -3.98 -3.21
CA ALA A 140 36.34 -4.31 -2.52
C ALA A 140 37.05 -3.01 -2.06
N HIS A 141 37.43 -2.91 -0.82
CA HIS A 141 38.21 -1.79 -0.26
C HIS A 141 37.42 -0.46 0.00
N LYS A 142 36.08 -0.47 0.07
CA LYS A 142 35.44 0.65 0.75
C LYS A 142 35.94 0.72 2.19
N GLY A 143 36.09 1.93 2.75
CA GLY A 143 36.61 2.09 4.11
C GLY A 143 35.88 1.19 5.10
N ILE A 144 36.53 0.13 5.54
CA ILE A 144 35.94 -0.95 6.34
C ILE A 144 35.82 -0.60 7.83
N SER A 145 36.21 0.62 8.21
CA SER A 145 36.25 1.02 9.62
C SER A 145 34.87 1.02 10.32
N TYR A 146 33.78 1.08 9.56
CA TYR A 146 32.43 1.03 10.11
C TYR A 146 31.87 -0.40 10.18
N ILE A 147 32.44 -1.37 9.44
CA ILE A 147 31.99 -2.76 9.42
C ILE A 147 32.40 -3.40 10.74
N ASN A 148 31.40 -3.89 11.49
CA ASN A 148 31.59 -4.45 12.83
C ASN A 148 30.85 -5.78 13.04
N CYS A 149 30.44 -6.42 11.94
CA CYS A 149 29.74 -7.70 11.92
C CYS A 149 30.28 -8.54 10.77
N GLU A 150 30.69 -9.78 11.05
CA GLU A 150 31.08 -10.71 10.02
C GLU A 150 29.85 -11.32 9.32
N TRP A 151 30.08 -11.82 8.12
CA TRP A 151 29.02 -12.45 7.35
C TRP A 151 28.61 -13.78 8.00
N GLY A 152 27.32 -13.86 8.41
CA GLY A 152 26.80 -15.01 9.12
C GLY A 152 26.65 -14.83 10.64
N ASP A 153 27.16 -13.74 11.20
CA ASP A 153 26.92 -13.36 12.59
C ASP A 153 25.44 -13.00 12.83
N ILE A 154 25.04 -13.03 14.10
CA ILE A 154 23.70 -12.54 14.49
C ILE A 154 23.72 -11.02 14.45
N PRO A 155 22.97 -10.38 13.54
CA PRO A 155 22.97 -8.94 13.43
C PRO A 155 22.17 -8.28 14.59
N SER A 156 22.57 -7.07 14.93
CA SER A 156 21.87 -6.20 15.88
C SER A 156 21.46 -4.88 15.21
N PRO A 157 20.68 -4.02 15.84
CA PRO A 157 20.35 -2.70 15.31
C PRO A 157 21.57 -1.80 15.05
N PHE A 158 22.70 -2.10 15.68
CA PHE A 158 23.95 -1.31 15.60
C PHE A 158 25.05 -2.00 14.78
N THR A 159 24.76 -3.14 14.16
CA THR A 159 25.74 -3.87 13.35
C THR A 159 25.70 -3.44 11.89
N HIS A 160 26.88 -3.34 11.27
CA HIS A 160 27.08 -3.08 9.87
C HIS A 160 27.83 -4.26 9.24
N ALA A 161 27.22 -4.94 8.28
CA ALA A 161 27.80 -6.09 7.59
C ALA A 161 28.49 -5.69 6.27
N GLY A 162 28.27 -4.46 5.81
CA GLY A 162 28.96 -3.89 4.67
C GLY A 162 28.43 -4.28 3.30
N GLY A 163 27.20 -4.79 3.20
CA GLY A 163 26.52 -4.98 1.91
C GLY A 163 26.37 -3.68 1.13
N ASP A 164 26.28 -3.75 -0.20
CA ASP A 164 26.20 -2.59 -1.08
C ASP A 164 25.48 -2.87 -2.41
N LEU A 165 25.25 -1.83 -3.22
CA LEU A 165 24.56 -1.91 -4.51
C LEU A 165 25.33 -2.76 -5.52
N LYS A 166 26.66 -2.72 -5.51
CA LYS A 166 27.49 -3.54 -6.39
C LYS A 166 27.32 -5.03 -6.08
N GLY A 167 27.28 -5.39 -4.79
CA GLY A 167 27.02 -6.75 -4.35
C GLY A 167 25.64 -7.25 -4.78
N ILE A 168 24.62 -6.37 -4.82
CA ILE A 168 23.30 -6.69 -5.35
C ILE A 168 23.39 -6.94 -6.86
N THR A 169 24.07 -6.05 -7.60
CA THR A 169 24.27 -6.19 -9.05
C THR A 169 24.90 -7.54 -9.41
N GLU A 170 25.92 -7.96 -8.67
CA GLU A 170 26.59 -9.26 -8.85
C GLU A 170 25.67 -10.47 -8.54
N LYS A 171 24.61 -10.27 -7.76
CA LYS A 171 23.68 -11.34 -7.33
C LYS A 171 22.35 -11.36 -8.06
N LEU A 172 22.15 -10.56 -9.10
CA LEU A 172 20.91 -10.52 -9.86
C LEU A 172 20.54 -11.89 -10.45
N ASP A 173 21.50 -12.65 -10.97
CA ASP A 173 21.25 -13.99 -11.51
C ASP A 173 20.81 -14.98 -10.43
N TYR A 174 21.39 -14.88 -9.23
CA TYR A 174 20.93 -15.67 -8.08
C TYR A 174 19.49 -15.34 -7.74
N ILE A 175 19.11 -14.05 -7.60
CA ILE A 175 17.77 -13.62 -7.28
C ILE A 175 16.78 -14.10 -8.37
N LYS A 176 17.16 -13.96 -9.63
CA LYS A 176 16.38 -14.45 -10.77
C LYS A 176 16.18 -15.96 -10.75
N SER A 177 17.19 -16.73 -10.35
CA SER A 177 17.11 -18.19 -10.25
C SER A 177 16.13 -18.66 -9.18
N LEU A 178 15.79 -17.82 -8.20
CA LEU A 178 14.74 -18.07 -7.20
C LEU A 178 13.32 -17.81 -7.75
N GLY A 179 13.19 -17.35 -9.00
CA GLY A 179 11.92 -16.98 -9.61
C GLY A 179 11.48 -15.54 -9.32
N CYS A 180 12.31 -14.74 -8.63
CA CYS A 180 12.00 -13.34 -8.35
C CYS A 180 12.35 -12.47 -9.56
N ASN A 181 11.46 -11.53 -9.87
CA ASN A 181 11.61 -10.61 -11.00
C ASN A 181 11.47 -9.13 -10.60
N VAL A 182 11.29 -8.85 -9.33
CA VAL A 182 11.28 -7.48 -8.78
C VAL A 182 12.16 -7.45 -7.54
N ILE A 183 13.03 -6.47 -7.45
CA ILE A 183 13.85 -6.21 -6.27
C ILE A 183 13.28 -4.96 -5.58
N TYR A 184 12.95 -5.11 -4.31
CA TYR A 184 12.63 -4.00 -3.43
C TYR A 184 13.84 -3.75 -2.51
N LEU A 185 14.41 -2.56 -2.57
CA LEU A 185 15.49 -2.12 -1.69
C LEU A 185 14.93 -1.35 -0.51
N THR A 186 15.31 -1.72 0.73
CA THR A 186 15.15 -0.81 1.87
C THR A 186 15.92 0.48 1.59
N PRO A 187 15.69 1.57 2.36
CA PRO A 187 16.25 2.87 1.99
C PRO A 187 17.75 2.82 1.66
N VAL A 188 18.16 3.53 0.62
CA VAL A 188 19.54 3.56 0.12
C VAL A 188 20.18 4.96 0.22
N PHE A 189 19.41 5.94 0.64
CA PHE A 189 19.82 7.35 0.70
C PHE A 189 20.69 7.64 1.91
N LYS A 190 21.42 8.74 1.87
CA LYS A 190 22.36 9.17 2.90
C LYS A 190 21.72 9.22 4.29
N SER A 191 22.31 8.48 5.23
CA SER A 191 21.82 8.33 6.60
C SER A 191 22.91 7.79 7.51
N LYS A 192 22.84 8.06 8.81
CA LYS A 192 23.80 7.56 9.80
C LYS A 192 23.57 6.09 10.20
N SER A 193 22.33 5.63 10.19
CA SER A 193 21.99 4.27 10.61
C SER A 193 22.29 3.22 9.55
N ASN A 194 22.33 1.95 9.95
CA ASN A 194 22.45 0.83 9.01
C ASN A 194 21.15 0.58 8.23
N HIS A 195 19.99 0.95 8.79
CA HIS A 195 18.68 0.77 8.16
C HIS A 195 18.29 1.89 7.20
N LYS A 196 18.93 3.06 7.30
CA LYS A 196 18.73 4.23 6.43
C LYS A 196 17.32 4.86 6.43
N TYR A 197 16.45 4.56 7.40
CA TYR A 197 15.15 5.23 7.52
C TYR A 197 15.25 6.67 8.08
N ASP A 198 16.36 7.06 8.66
CA ASP A 198 16.68 8.43 9.11
C ASP A 198 17.46 9.18 8.03
N ILE A 199 16.80 9.50 6.92
CA ILE A 199 17.42 10.09 5.73
C ILE A 199 17.82 11.55 5.98
N SER A 200 19.09 11.88 5.72
CA SER A 200 19.63 13.23 5.81
C SER A 200 19.81 13.94 4.46
N ASP A 201 19.90 13.18 3.38
CA ASP A 201 19.88 13.67 2.00
C ASP A 201 19.22 12.65 1.09
N TYR A 202 18.15 13.04 0.37
CA TYR A 202 17.41 12.16 -0.54
C TYR A 202 18.00 12.09 -1.95
N TYR A 203 18.93 12.96 -2.31
CA TYR A 203 19.53 13.00 -3.65
C TYR A 203 20.87 12.29 -3.74
N GLU A 204 21.45 11.90 -2.60
CA GLU A 204 22.70 11.17 -2.51
C GLU A 204 22.44 9.74 -2.03
N ILE A 205 23.02 8.77 -2.74
CA ILE A 205 23.15 7.40 -2.24
C ILE A 205 24.16 7.42 -1.09
N ASP A 206 23.86 6.64 -0.03
CA ASP A 206 24.77 6.54 1.11
C ASP A 206 26.12 5.94 0.69
N GLU A 207 27.21 6.56 1.10
CA GLU A 207 28.58 6.13 0.75
C GLU A 207 28.90 4.70 1.19
N GLN A 208 28.21 4.19 2.22
CA GLN A 208 28.33 2.78 2.64
C GLN A 208 27.75 1.83 1.61
N PHE A 209 26.78 2.28 0.80
CA PHE A 209 26.12 1.47 -0.22
C PHE A 209 26.65 1.70 -1.63
N GLY A 210 27.43 2.75 -1.85
CA GLY A 210 28.02 3.08 -3.14
C GLY A 210 27.72 4.51 -3.57
N THR A 211 27.54 4.69 -4.86
CA THR A 211 27.31 6.00 -5.49
C THR A 211 25.99 6.01 -6.27
N ASN A 212 25.61 7.18 -6.75
CA ASN A 212 24.47 7.33 -7.65
C ASN A 212 24.67 6.57 -8.96
N GLU A 213 25.91 6.42 -9.43
CA GLU A 213 26.29 5.64 -10.62
C GLU A 213 26.10 4.13 -10.37
N ASP A 214 26.41 3.65 -9.16
CA ASP A 214 26.18 2.24 -8.79
C ASP A 214 24.68 1.90 -8.77
N LEU A 215 23.81 2.85 -8.36
CA LEU A 215 22.36 2.69 -8.48
C LEU A 215 21.94 2.61 -9.95
N HIS A 216 22.48 3.47 -10.79
CA HIS A 216 22.17 3.46 -12.22
C HIS A 216 22.59 2.13 -12.87
N GLU A 217 23.82 1.65 -12.60
CA GLU A 217 24.31 0.35 -13.08
C GLU A 217 23.41 -0.81 -12.61
N LEU A 218 22.98 -0.79 -11.35
CA LEU A 218 22.06 -1.81 -10.82
C LEU A 218 20.75 -1.83 -11.59
N VAL A 219 20.14 -0.68 -11.83
CA VAL A 219 18.85 -0.59 -12.54
C VAL A 219 18.99 -1.05 -13.99
N GLU A 220 19.99 -0.56 -14.72
CA GLU A 220 20.27 -0.97 -16.10
C GLU A 220 20.51 -2.49 -16.21
N THR A 221 21.33 -3.04 -15.30
CA THR A 221 21.64 -4.47 -15.30
C THR A 221 20.42 -5.32 -14.97
N ALA A 222 19.57 -4.87 -14.02
CA ALA A 222 18.32 -5.54 -13.68
C ALA A 222 17.35 -5.53 -14.86
N HIS A 223 17.18 -4.38 -15.54
CA HIS A 223 16.34 -4.26 -16.74
C HIS A 223 16.83 -5.15 -17.88
N GLY A 224 18.16 -5.23 -18.10
CA GLY A 224 18.77 -6.16 -19.07
C GLY A 224 18.44 -7.63 -18.79
N LYS A 225 18.07 -7.96 -17.56
CA LYS A 225 17.65 -9.29 -17.12
C LYS A 225 16.13 -9.46 -17.03
N ASN A 226 15.33 -8.47 -17.47
CA ASN A 226 13.88 -8.38 -17.31
C ASN A 226 13.46 -8.42 -15.81
N MET A 227 14.24 -7.80 -14.95
CA MET A 227 13.94 -7.57 -13.55
C MET A 227 13.63 -6.09 -13.32
N LYS A 228 12.91 -5.78 -12.25
CA LYS A 228 12.47 -4.43 -11.89
C LYS A 228 13.04 -4.01 -10.54
N ILE A 229 13.22 -2.70 -10.37
CA ILE A 229 13.75 -2.10 -9.13
C ILE A 229 12.72 -1.18 -8.52
N VAL A 230 12.40 -1.40 -7.24
CA VAL A 230 11.51 -0.57 -6.42
C VAL A 230 12.32 -0.03 -5.25
N LEU A 231 12.31 1.28 -5.06
CA LEU A 231 12.97 1.95 -3.94
C LEU A 231 11.99 2.25 -2.79
N ASP A 232 12.54 2.57 -1.63
CA ASP A 232 11.79 2.96 -0.44
C ASP A 232 11.67 4.48 -0.33
N ALA A 233 10.43 4.98 -0.22
CA ALA A 233 10.11 6.38 -0.05
C ALA A 233 9.76 6.67 1.42
N VAL A 234 10.74 7.13 2.18
CA VAL A 234 10.55 7.54 3.58
C VAL A 234 10.09 8.99 3.62
N PHE A 235 8.78 9.21 3.41
CA PHE A 235 8.17 10.55 3.31
C PHE A 235 7.30 10.91 4.51
N ASN A 236 7.22 10.04 5.51
CA ASN A 236 6.59 10.36 6.80
C ASN A 236 7.52 11.20 7.69
N HIS A 237 8.81 10.88 7.69
CA HIS A 237 9.83 11.48 8.57
C HIS A 237 11.18 11.56 7.85
N CYS A 238 12.14 12.19 8.49
CA CYS A 238 13.51 12.27 8.01
C CYS A 238 14.49 12.24 9.19
N SER A 239 15.78 12.39 8.94
CA SER A 239 16.77 12.62 9.99
C SER A 239 16.70 14.03 10.57
N GLU A 240 17.03 14.18 11.86
CA GLU A 240 17.32 15.50 12.46
C GLU A 240 18.50 16.21 11.79
N ASP A 241 19.34 15.49 11.08
CA ASP A 241 20.51 16.05 10.37
C ASP A 241 20.17 16.60 8.98
N ILE A 242 18.92 16.45 8.51
CA ILE A 242 18.54 17.04 7.22
C ILE A 242 18.65 18.56 7.26
N MET A 243 19.17 19.13 6.19
CA MET A 243 19.48 20.57 6.13
C MET A 243 18.27 21.45 6.51
N GLN A 244 17.08 21.08 6.06
CA GLN A 244 15.84 21.81 6.32
C GLN A 244 15.48 21.83 7.80
N PHE A 245 15.62 20.72 8.52
CA PHE A 245 15.33 20.66 9.95
C PHE A 245 16.40 21.37 10.77
N ARG A 246 17.67 21.23 10.41
CA ARG A 246 18.77 22.00 11.04
C ARG A 246 18.56 23.50 10.93
N ASP A 247 18.15 24.00 9.76
CA ASP A 247 17.85 25.44 9.58
C ASP A 247 16.69 25.89 10.51
N VAL A 248 15.70 25.01 10.72
CA VAL A 248 14.61 25.26 11.68
C VAL A 248 15.10 25.26 13.12
N CYS A 249 15.98 24.34 13.51
CA CYS A 249 16.60 24.31 14.83
C CYS A 249 17.38 25.60 15.13
N GLU A 250 18.09 26.13 14.13
CA GLU A 250 18.91 27.35 14.26
C GLU A 250 18.05 28.62 14.26
N LYS A 251 17.05 28.71 13.40
CA LYS A 251 16.31 29.98 13.11
C LYS A 251 14.89 30.02 13.67
N GLY A 252 14.36 28.88 14.15
CA GLY A 252 12.99 28.80 14.60
C GLY A 252 12.00 29.27 13.53
N LYS A 253 11.02 30.07 13.91
CA LYS A 253 10.02 30.67 13.00
C LYS A 253 10.58 31.49 11.84
N ASN A 254 11.82 31.96 11.93
CA ASN A 254 12.46 32.69 10.86
C ASN A 254 13.02 31.79 9.75
N SER A 255 13.03 30.52 9.93
CA SER A 255 13.37 29.55 8.89
C SER A 255 12.28 29.49 7.83
N LYS A 256 12.66 29.50 6.56
CA LYS A 256 11.74 29.28 5.44
C LYS A 256 11.15 27.85 5.45
N TYR A 257 11.78 26.93 6.17
CA TYR A 257 11.35 25.53 6.31
C TYR A 257 10.54 25.28 7.58
N TYR A 258 10.25 26.32 8.41
CA TYR A 258 9.57 26.16 9.69
C TYR A 258 8.25 25.34 9.55
N ASN A 259 7.43 25.67 8.56
CA ASN A 259 6.16 24.98 8.31
C ASN A 259 6.29 23.64 7.59
N TRP A 260 7.52 23.22 7.25
CA TRP A 260 7.78 21.89 6.68
C TRP A 260 7.71 20.79 7.74
N PHE A 261 7.78 21.18 9.00
CA PHE A 261 7.68 20.31 10.17
C PHE A 261 6.52 20.77 11.05
N ILE A 262 6.04 19.87 11.93
CA ILE A 262 4.95 20.17 12.86
C ILE A 262 5.59 20.50 14.22
N ILE A 263 5.64 21.79 14.55
CA ILE A 263 6.33 22.31 15.73
C ILE A 263 5.33 23.08 16.59
N HIS A 264 5.34 22.80 17.89
CA HIS A 264 4.50 23.45 18.89
C HIS A 264 5.30 24.54 19.63
N GLY A 265 5.19 25.78 19.17
CA GLY A 265 5.94 26.94 19.70
C GLY A 265 6.75 27.63 18.62
N ASP A 266 7.71 28.47 19.00
CA ASP A 266 8.44 29.35 18.09
C ASP A 266 9.78 28.79 17.62
N SER A 267 10.26 27.75 18.26
CA SER A 267 11.53 27.10 17.99
C SER A 267 11.48 25.64 18.39
N VAL A 268 12.34 24.82 17.82
CA VAL A 268 12.54 23.41 18.21
C VAL A 268 13.16 23.34 19.60
N ASN A 269 12.60 22.50 20.46
CA ASN A 269 13.15 22.16 21.76
C ASN A 269 12.99 20.65 22.03
N ALA A 270 14.05 19.89 21.77
CA ALA A 270 14.05 18.45 21.91
C ALA A 270 13.79 17.98 23.37
N ASP A 271 14.14 18.79 24.37
CA ASP A 271 13.90 18.45 25.78
C ASP A 271 12.41 18.54 26.15
N ARG A 272 11.66 19.36 25.43
CA ARG A 272 10.22 19.58 25.66
C ARG A 272 9.34 18.78 24.72
N ASP A 273 9.90 17.94 23.86
CA ASP A 273 9.17 17.15 22.85
C ASP A 273 8.14 18.00 22.07
N ASN A 274 8.56 19.20 21.60
CA ASN A 274 7.65 20.18 21.04
C ASN A 274 7.57 20.11 19.49
N TYR A 275 7.91 19.01 18.90
CA TYR A 275 7.73 18.73 17.47
C TYR A 275 7.31 17.29 17.26
N GLU A 276 6.55 17.05 16.18
CA GLU A 276 6.10 15.71 15.84
C GLU A 276 7.27 14.85 15.34
N ILE A 277 7.27 13.58 15.76
CA ILE A 277 8.32 12.60 15.50
C ILE A 277 7.72 11.25 15.09
N PHE A 278 8.52 10.41 14.49
CA PHE A 278 8.13 9.03 14.20
C PHE A 278 8.45 8.10 15.40
N GLY A 279 7.45 7.32 15.82
CA GLY A 279 7.64 6.18 16.74
C GLY A 279 8.33 6.51 18.08
N GLY A 280 8.28 7.76 18.56
CA GLY A 280 9.01 8.20 19.76
C GLY A 280 10.49 8.49 19.51
N CYS A 281 10.97 8.44 18.28
CA CYS A 281 12.37 8.69 17.91
C CYS A 281 12.62 10.19 17.66
N LYS A 282 13.19 10.90 18.64
CA LYS A 282 13.44 12.35 18.55
C LYS A 282 14.33 12.74 17.37
N TYR A 283 15.22 11.86 16.94
CA TYR A 283 16.08 12.06 15.77
C TYR A 283 15.39 11.86 14.42
N MET A 284 14.08 11.54 14.44
CA MET A 284 13.25 11.35 13.24
C MET A 284 12.06 12.33 13.22
N PRO A 285 12.31 13.64 12.95
CA PRO A 285 11.25 14.64 12.84
C PRO A 285 10.30 14.31 11.68
N LYS A 286 9.01 14.49 11.93
CA LYS A 286 7.93 14.21 10.98
C LYS A 286 7.74 15.35 9.99
N TRP A 287 7.64 15.03 8.70
CA TRP A 287 7.28 15.97 7.65
C TRP A 287 5.83 16.45 7.79
N ASN A 288 5.61 17.75 7.62
CA ASN A 288 4.29 18.31 7.42
C ASN A 288 3.87 18.17 5.95
N THR A 289 3.39 16.99 5.56
CA THR A 289 2.92 16.71 4.19
C THR A 289 1.66 17.47 3.79
N GLY A 290 1.03 18.21 4.72
CA GLY A 290 -0.02 19.19 4.45
C GLY A 290 0.50 20.54 3.97
N ASN A 291 1.80 20.80 4.14
CA ASN A 291 2.44 22.03 3.61
C ASN A 291 2.80 21.82 2.13
N GLU A 292 2.35 22.72 1.27
CA GLU A 292 2.49 22.61 -0.18
C GLU A 292 3.96 22.52 -0.64
N SER A 293 4.84 23.37 -0.09
CA SER A 293 6.25 23.36 -0.50
C SER A 293 7.04 22.16 0.02
N ALA A 294 6.69 21.63 1.19
CA ALA A 294 7.25 20.38 1.69
C ALA A 294 6.77 19.19 0.84
N ALA A 295 5.48 19.17 0.51
CA ALA A 295 4.90 18.14 -0.37
C ALA A 295 5.55 18.17 -1.76
N GLU A 296 5.71 19.35 -2.36
CA GLU A 296 6.39 19.51 -3.65
C GLU A 296 7.84 19.01 -3.61
N TYR A 297 8.59 19.32 -2.55
CA TYR A 297 9.95 18.83 -2.37
C TYR A 297 10.02 17.30 -2.38
N LEU A 298 9.16 16.64 -1.58
CA LEU A 298 9.11 15.16 -1.50
C LEU A 298 8.66 14.51 -2.81
N ILE A 299 7.66 15.10 -3.49
CA ILE A 299 7.19 14.61 -4.80
C ILE A 299 8.30 14.75 -5.86
N ASN A 300 9.05 15.85 -5.83
CA ASN A 300 10.15 16.07 -6.76
C ASN A 300 11.28 15.04 -6.60
N ILE A 301 11.56 14.58 -5.36
CA ILE A 301 12.48 13.45 -5.11
C ILE A 301 12.00 12.21 -5.87
N ALA A 302 10.73 11.84 -5.70
CA ALA A 302 10.19 10.65 -6.34
C ALA A 302 10.25 10.72 -7.87
N VAL A 303 9.92 11.87 -8.44
CA VAL A 303 9.97 12.11 -9.89
C VAL A 303 11.42 12.11 -10.40
N HIS A 304 12.37 12.61 -9.59
CA HIS A 304 13.80 12.60 -9.94
C HIS A 304 14.30 11.18 -10.18
N TYR A 305 14.07 10.25 -9.25
CA TYR A 305 14.55 8.87 -9.38
C TYR A 305 13.88 8.10 -10.53
N LEU A 306 12.60 8.35 -10.78
CA LEU A 306 11.91 7.79 -11.95
C LEU A 306 12.51 8.27 -13.27
N LYS A 307 12.93 9.54 -13.36
CA LYS A 307 13.47 10.13 -14.59
C LYS A 307 14.96 9.86 -14.80
N ALA A 308 15.74 10.01 -13.72
CA ALA A 308 17.20 9.96 -13.80
C ALA A 308 17.73 8.51 -13.74
N TYR A 309 17.02 7.61 -13.05
CA TYR A 309 17.51 6.24 -12.81
C TYR A 309 16.56 5.18 -13.38
N ASP A 310 15.43 5.57 -13.96
CA ASP A 310 14.44 4.65 -14.55
C ASP A 310 13.94 3.54 -13.60
N ILE A 311 13.84 3.83 -12.29
CA ILE A 311 13.29 2.87 -11.33
C ILE A 311 11.84 2.53 -11.64
N ASP A 312 11.36 1.34 -11.22
CA ASP A 312 10.05 0.83 -11.58
C ASP A 312 8.95 1.16 -10.57
N GLY A 313 9.28 1.82 -9.49
CA GLY A 313 8.28 2.29 -8.53
C GLY A 313 8.82 2.55 -7.13
N TRP A 314 7.86 2.79 -6.25
CA TRP A 314 8.11 3.19 -4.87
C TRP A 314 7.33 2.31 -3.89
N ARG A 315 8.00 1.84 -2.84
CA ARG A 315 7.35 1.41 -1.61
C ARG A 315 7.31 2.60 -0.66
N LEU A 316 6.18 2.86 -0.05
CA LEU A 316 5.92 4.03 0.76
C LEU A 316 5.98 3.65 2.24
N ASP A 317 7.01 4.12 2.93
CA ASP A 317 7.23 3.87 4.35
C ASP A 317 6.18 4.60 5.21
N VAL A 318 5.63 3.90 6.22
CA VAL A 318 4.62 4.45 7.16
C VAL A 318 3.52 5.23 6.44
N SER A 319 3.00 4.66 5.35
CA SER A 319 2.09 5.37 4.43
C SER A 319 0.75 5.75 5.04
N ASP A 320 0.33 5.11 6.12
CA ASP A 320 -0.90 5.36 6.86
C ASP A 320 -0.84 6.58 7.80
N GLU A 321 0.35 7.09 8.09
CA GLU A 321 0.54 8.34 8.84
C GLU A 321 0.71 9.59 7.94
N VAL A 322 0.73 9.42 6.64
CA VAL A 322 0.89 10.52 5.67
C VAL A 322 -0.47 10.90 5.09
N SER A 323 -0.65 12.19 4.81
CA SER A 323 -1.90 12.76 4.34
C SER A 323 -2.40 12.13 3.03
N HIS A 324 -3.69 11.77 2.96
CA HIS A 324 -4.33 11.30 1.72
C HIS A 324 -4.24 12.33 0.58
N ALA A 325 -4.25 13.61 0.89
CA ALA A 325 -4.09 14.68 -0.11
C ALA A 325 -2.70 14.62 -0.76
N PHE A 326 -1.65 14.43 0.06
CA PHE A 326 -0.30 14.23 -0.43
C PHE A 326 -0.19 13.02 -1.36
N TRP A 327 -0.74 11.86 -0.96
CA TRP A 327 -0.67 10.65 -1.77
C TRP A 327 -1.39 10.76 -3.11
N ARG A 328 -2.45 11.56 -3.20
CA ARG A 328 -3.12 11.84 -4.47
C ARG A 328 -2.25 12.66 -5.42
N GLU A 329 -1.61 13.72 -4.92
CA GLU A 329 -0.69 14.52 -5.73
C GLU A 329 0.58 13.73 -6.09
N PHE A 330 1.11 12.94 -5.14
CA PHE A 330 2.21 12.03 -5.38
C PHE A 330 1.88 11.05 -6.54
N ARG A 331 0.73 10.36 -6.47
CA ARG A 331 0.29 9.45 -7.54
C ARG A 331 0.19 10.17 -8.88
N LYS A 332 -0.42 11.34 -8.94
CA LYS A 332 -0.54 12.11 -10.18
C LYS A 332 0.84 12.40 -10.79
N ALA A 333 1.80 12.83 -9.99
CA ALA A 333 3.15 13.13 -10.44
C ALA A 333 3.90 11.88 -10.91
N VAL A 334 3.86 10.80 -10.13
CA VAL A 334 4.49 9.51 -10.46
C VAL A 334 3.91 8.94 -11.75
N LYS A 335 2.57 8.85 -11.85
CA LYS A 335 1.92 8.26 -13.06
C LYS A 335 2.03 9.14 -14.29
N LYS A 336 2.16 10.45 -14.13
CA LYS A 336 2.48 11.37 -15.24
C LYS A 336 3.90 11.16 -15.74
N CYS A 337 4.83 10.87 -14.84
CA CYS A 337 6.23 10.60 -15.18
C CYS A 337 6.38 9.22 -15.83
N ARG A 338 5.83 8.19 -15.19
CA ARG A 338 5.91 6.79 -15.62
C ARG A 338 4.61 6.07 -15.28
N LYS A 339 3.78 5.81 -16.29
CA LYS A 339 2.43 5.26 -16.11
C LYS A 339 2.42 3.87 -15.42
N ASP A 340 3.42 3.04 -15.72
CA ASP A 340 3.57 1.68 -15.21
C ASP A 340 4.43 1.59 -13.94
N ALA A 341 4.90 2.72 -13.37
CA ALA A 341 5.56 2.72 -12.07
C ALA A 341 4.59 2.30 -10.97
N ILE A 342 4.99 1.33 -10.12
CA ILE A 342 4.17 0.86 -9.00
C ILE A 342 4.25 1.83 -7.82
N ILE A 343 3.14 1.98 -7.12
CA ILE A 343 3.04 2.69 -5.83
C ILE A 343 2.50 1.71 -4.81
N LEU A 344 3.38 1.25 -3.91
CA LEU A 344 3.10 0.22 -2.93
C LEU A 344 3.14 0.80 -1.51
N GLY A 345 1.99 0.88 -0.83
CA GLY A 345 1.91 1.43 0.52
C GLY A 345 2.30 0.42 1.60
N GLU A 346 3.06 0.85 2.61
CA GLU A 346 3.10 0.15 3.88
C GLU A 346 1.90 0.57 4.71
N ASN A 347 0.96 -0.35 4.88
CA ASN A 347 -0.24 -0.12 5.67
C ASN A 347 -0.54 -1.38 6.48
N TRP A 348 -0.61 -1.25 7.81
CA TRP A 348 -0.69 -2.41 8.69
C TRP A 348 -2.09 -2.99 8.82
N HIS A 349 -3.11 -2.25 8.40
CA HIS A 349 -4.51 -2.59 8.61
C HIS A 349 -5.31 -2.60 7.30
N ASN A 350 -6.58 -2.24 7.40
CA ASN A 350 -7.44 -2.09 6.25
C ASN A 350 -7.10 -0.81 5.48
N ALA A 351 -6.50 -0.96 4.31
CA ALA A 351 -6.08 0.14 3.45
C ALA A 351 -7.10 0.49 2.36
N TYR A 352 -8.36 0.11 2.52
CA TYR A 352 -9.38 0.37 1.50
C TYR A 352 -9.40 1.84 1.05
N SER A 353 -9.26 2.79 1.98
CA SER A 353 -9.23 4.23 1.68
C SER A 353 -8.09 4.65 0.76
N ASN A 354 -7.00 3.90 0.71
CA ASN A 354 -5.83 4.16 -0.13
C ASN A 354 -5.87 3.40 -1.47
N LEU A 355 -6.76 2.38 -1.58
CA LEU A 355 -6.87 1.47 -2.73
C LEU A 355 -8.09 1.78 -3.61
N ARG A 356 -8.52 3.04 -3.64
CA ARG A 356 -9.69 3.49 -4.40
C ARG A 356 -9.37 4.00 -5.81
N GLY A 357 -8.15 3.78 -6.29
CA GLY A 357 -7.70 4.19 -7.62
C GLY A 357 -6.90 5.48 -7.65
N ASP A 358 -6.98 6.31 -6.61
CA ASP A 358 -6.40 7.66 -6.56
C ASP A 358 -5.10 7.79 -5.75
N GLN A 359 -4.63 6.73 -5.07
CA GLN A 359 -3.44 6.75 -4.22
C GLN A 359 -2.47 5.60 -4.53
N PHE A 360 -2.72 4.38 -4.01
CA PHE A 360 -1.80 3.25 -4.16
C PHE A 360 -2.27 2.26 -5.24
N ASP A 361 -1.30 1.54 -5.82
CA ASP A 361 -1.59 0.40 -6.70
C ASP A 361 -1.73 -0.90 -5.88
N GLY A 362 -1.19 -0.93 -4.68
CA GLY A 362 -1.26 -2.05 -3.76
C GLY A 362 -0.68 -1.71 -2.41
N ILE A 363 -0.74 -2.67 -1.50
CA ILE A 363 -0.16 -2.55 -0.14
C ILE A 363 0.63 -3.80 0.23
N MET A 364 1.48 -3.65 1.25
CA MET A 364 2.13 -4.75 1.94
C MET A 364 1.10 -5.46 2.83
N ASN A 365 0.78 -6.72 2.53
CA ASN A 365 -0.33 -7.44 3.16
C ASN A 365 0.04 -8.06 4.51
N TYR A 366 0.17 -7.27 5.54
CA TYR A 366 0.47 -7.73 6.91
C TYR A 366 -0.56 -8.71 7.47
N SER A 367 -1.84 -8.55 7.11
CA SER A 367 -2.89 -9.47 7.55
C SER A 367 -2.68 -10.89 7.01
N PHE A 368 -2.22 -11.03 5.75
CA PHE A 368 -1.88 -12.32 5.17
C PHE A 368 -0.60 -12.89 5.80
N THR A 369 0.44 -12.06 5.96
CA THR A 369 1.68 -12.45 6.65
C THR A 369 1.39 -12.99 8.05
N LYS A 370 0.57 -12.27 8.82
CA LYS A 370 0.15 -12.69 10.16
C LYS A 370 -0.58 -14.05 10.13
N ALA A 371 -1.50 -14.23 9.18
CA ALA A 371 -2.23 -15.50 9.04
C ALA A 371 -1.29 -16.68 8.70
N CYS A 372 -0.32 -16.45 7.80
CA CYS A 372 0.70 -17.45 7.47
C CYS A 372 1.58 -17.79 8.66
N LEU A 373 2.08 -16.80 9.39
CA LEU A 373 2.90 -17.02 10.58
C LEU A 373 2.14 -17.78 11.68
N ASP A 374 0.87 -17.40 11.92
CA ASP A 374 0.04 -18.05 12.93
C ASP A 374 -0.29 -19.51 12.58
N TYR A 375 -0.34 -19.86 11.28
CA TYR A 375 -0.59 -21.22 10.82
C TYR A 375 0.69 -22.04 10.67
N PHE A 376 1.68 -21.54 9.89
CA PHE A 376 2.85 -22.33 9.52
C PHE A 376 4.00 -22.30 10.55
N ALA A 377 4.14 -21.19 11.30
CA ALA A 377 5.27 -21.00 12.21
C ALA A 377 4.91 -21.12 13.69
N TYR A 378 3.73 -20.64 14.08
CA TYR A 378 3.37 -20.56 15.49
C TYR A 378 2.33 -21.60 15.94
N ASP A 379 1.82 -22.41 15.03
CA ASP A 379 0.80 -23.44 15.29
C ASP A 379 -0.43 -22.93 16.08
N LYS A 380 -0.82 -21.66 15.81
CA LYS A 380 -1.96 -21.03 16.48
C LYS A 380 -3.28 -21.25 15.77
N PHE A 381 -3.25 -21.58 14.47
CA PHE A 381 -4.41 -21.76 13.64
C PHE A 381 -4.54 -23.20 13.18
N THR A 382 -5.77 -23.72 13.17
CA THR A 382 -6.13 -24.90 12.39
C THR A 382 -6.21 -24.52 10.91
N ALA A 383 -6.15 -25.51 10.01
CA ALA A 383 -6.32 -25.26 8.57
C ALA A 383 -7.65 -24.57 8.24
N GLY A 384 -8.76 -24.94 8.93
CA GLY A 384 -10.05 -24.28 8.78
C GLY A 384 -9.98 -22.81 9.17
N LYS A 385 -9.40 -22.46 10.32
CA LYS A 385 -9.24 -21.08 10.76
C LYS A 385 -8.33 -20.27 9.85
N PHE A 386 -7.28 -20.88 9.30
CA PHE A 386 -6.42 -20.23 8.30
C PHE A 386 -7.20 -19.93 7.02
N SER A 387 -7.99 -20.89 6.51
CA SER A 387 -8.87 -20.70 5.36
C SER A 387 -9.88 -19.57 5.58
N ASP A 388 -10.56 -19.55 6.74
CA ASP A 388 -11.50 -18.48 7.09
C ASP A 388 -10.81 -17.13 7.09
N ARG A 389 -9.60 -17.05 7.65
CA ARG A 389 -8.83 -15.80 7.69
C ARG A 389 -8.41 -15.31 6.31
N LEU A 390 -8.04 -16.22 5.40
CA LEU A 390 -7.76 -15.86 4.02
C LEU A 390 -9.00 -15.30 3.31
N ASN A 391 -10.13 -15.94 3.49
CA ASN A 391 -11.40 -15.48 2.92
C ASN A 391 -11.81 -14.11 3.47
N GLU A 392 -11.65 -13.85 4.77
CA GLU A 392 -11.88 -12.52 5.36
C GLU A 392 -10.99 -11.44 4.72
N ILE A 393 -9.72 -11.75 4.49
CA ILE A 393 -8.77 -10.81 3.85
C ILE A 393 -9.24 -10.51 2.42
N LEU A 394 -9.64 -11.53 1.67
CA LEU A 394 -10.17 -11.36 0.31
C LEU A 394 -11.44 -10.49 0.28
N MET A 395 -12.31 -10.64 1.28
CA MET A 395 -13.55 -9.86 1.36
C MET A 395 -13.36 -8.42 1.82
N ARG A 396 -12.26 -8.11 2.50
CA ARG A 396 -11.92 -6.72 2.84
C ARG A 396 -11.42 -5.93 1.66
N ASN A 397 -10.95 -6.61 0.62
CA ASN A 397 -10.35 -6.01 -0.55
C ASN A 397 -11.33 -5.89 -1.71
N THR A 398 -11.08 -4.88 -2.55
CA THR A 398 -11.84 -4.66 -3.78
C THR A 398 -11.33 -5.54 -4.93
N ASP A 399 -10.02 -5.87 -4.93
CA ASP A 399 -9.42 -6.79 -5.89
C ASP A 399 -8.18 -7.45 -5.28
N ILE A 400 -8.05 -8.78 -5.47
CA ILE A 400 -6.93 -9.59 -4.96
C ILE A 400 -5.58 -9.12 -5.52
N VAL A 401 -5.56 -8.60 -6.73
CA VAL A 401 -4.34 -8.16 -7.42
C VAL A 401 -3.65 -6.99 -6.72
N ASN A 402 -4.36 -6.29 -5.86
CA ASN A 402 -3.86 -5.09 -5.18
C ASN A 402 -3.18 -5.39 -3.84
N TYR A 403 -3.03 -6.66 -3.48
CA TYR A 403 -2.32 -7.06 -2.27
C TYR A 403 -0.99 -7.72 -2.62
N MET A 404 0.08 -7.12 -2.18
CA MET A 404 1.36 -7.81 -2.10
C MET A 404 1.49 -8.53 -0.76
N THR A 405 1.87 -9.80 -0.82
CA THR A 405 2.28 -10.52 0.37
C THR A 405 3.73 -10.18 0.67
N VAL A 406 3.98 -9.62 1.85
CA VAL A 406 5.33 -9.37 2.34
C VAL A 406 5.61 -10.31 3.50
N SER A 407 6.72 -11.01 3.40
CA SER A 407 7.28 -11.77 4.52
C SER A 407 8.42 -10.96 5.14
N TYR A 408 8.17 -10.34 6.28
CA TYR A 408 9.20 -9.73 7.12
C TYR A 408 9.92 -10.74 8.01
N THR A 409 9.82 -12.02 7.72
CA THR A 409 10.34 -13.07 8.59
C THR A 409 11.82 -12.91 8.90
N HIS A 410 12.63 -12.45 7.96
CA HIS A 410 14.06 -12.25 8.20
C HIS A 410 14.39 -10.99 8.99
N LEU A 411 13.64 -9.89 8.87
CA LEU A 411 13.85 -8.69 9.68
C LEU A 411 13.52 -8.97 11.15
N ARG A 412 12.41 -9.66 11.46
CA ARG A 412 12.08 -10.05 12.84
C ARG A 412 13.01 -11.12 13.41
N ALA A 413 13.50 -12.04 12.60
CA ALA A 413 14.49 -13.01 13.04
C ALA A 413 15.82 -12.34 13.44
N HIS A 414 16.08 -11.15 12.94
CA HIS A 414 17.25 -10.36 13.26
C HIS A 414 17.03 -9.30 14.36
N GLU A 415 15.78 -8.93 14.63
CA GLU A 415 15.41 -8.03 15.74
C GLU A 415 15.20 -8.77 17.08
N THR A 416 15.03 -10.05 17.04
CA THR A 416 14.88 -10.92 18.24
C THR A 416 16.11 -11.75 18.49
#